data_273212da8cecb44e0adee17131ca4223
#
_entry.id   273212da8cecb44e0adee17131ca4223
#
_cell.length_a   1.000
_cell.length_b   1.000
_cell.length_c   1.000
_cell.angle_alpha   90.00
_cell.angle_beta   90.00
_cell.angle_gamma   90.00
#
_symmetry.space_group_name_H-M   'P 1'
#
loop_
_entity.id
_entity.type
_entity.pdbx_description
1 polymer ?
#
loop_
_entity_poly.entity_id
_entity_poly.type
_entity_poly.pdbx_seq_one_letter_code
_entity_poly.pdbx_strand_id
1 'polypeptide(L)'
;MDDPSALQERLAAGEVRLHELEELTSAAAAVELRRETIATETGVALDAVAPMGFDAAAATANIENLIGAVGMPLGVAGPLPVHGEAIDEAVYLPLATTEGALVASVNRGASVIRAAGGVHATITGACGIPTPSSAPHH
;
A
#
# COMPACT_ATOMS: atom_id res chain seq x y z
N MET A 1 26.05 8.59 6.84
CA MET A 1 25.15 7.43 6.96
C MET A 1 25.76 6.56 8.07
N ASP A 2 25.08 6.48 9.21
CA ASP A 2 25.57 5.77 10.37
C ASP A 2 25.57 4.26 10.13
N ASP A 3 26.48 3.56 10.81
CA ASP A 3 26.54 2.09 10.75
C ASP A 3 25.25 1.49 11.39
N PRO A 4 24.57 0.54 10.74
CA PRO A 4 23.36 -0.07 11.27
C PRO A 4 23.52 -0.66 12.68
N SER A 5 24.67 -1.27 12.96
CA SER A 5 24.96 -1.84 14.29
C SER A 5 25.02 -0.77 15.38
N ALA A 6 25.65 0.38 15.09
CA ALA A 6 25.71 1.51 16.01
C ALA A 6 24.32 2.14 16.23
N LEU A 7 23.50 2.21 15.16
CA LEU A 7 22.12 2.70 15.27
C LEU A 7 21.25 1.76 16.12
N GLN A 8 21.44 0.46 16.02
CA GLN A 8 20.69 -0.51 16.82
C GLN A 8 21.03 -0.40 18.31
N GLU A 9 22.31 -0.21 18.66
CA GLU A 9 22.73 0.05 20.03
C GLU A 9 22.13 1.34 20.60
N ARG A 10 22.10 2.42 19.81
CA ARG A 10 21.52 3.72 20.17
C ARG A 10 20.00 3.65 20.33
N LEU A 11 19.31 2.85 19.51
CA LEU A 11 17.88 2.56 19.67
C LEU A 11 17.62 1.83 21.00
N ALA A 12 18.38 0.77 21.28
CA ALA A 12 18.25 0.01 22.53
C ALA A 12 18.55 0.86 23.76
N ALA A 13 19.46 1.83 23.65
CA ALA A 13 19.77 2.79 24.72
C ALA A 13 18.72 3.92 24.84
N GLY A 14 17.76 4.02 23.93
CA GLY A 14 16.76 5.09 23.88
C GLY A 14 17.31 6.47 23.44
N GLU A 15 18.51 6.49 22.87
CA GLU A 15 19.16 7.71 22.36
C GLU A 15 18.62 8.16 21.01
N VAL A 16 18.03 7.22 20.24
CA VAL A 16 17.38 7.45 18.94
C VAL A 16 15.98 6.87 19.01
N ARG A 17 15.01 7.57 18.43
CA ARG A 17 13.63 7.11 18.32
C ARG A 17 13.37 6.47 16.96
N LEU A 18 12.39 5.58 16.90
CA LEU A 18 12.04 4.85 15.67
C LEU A 18 11.74 5.78 14.48
N HIS A 19 11.09 6.93 14.71
CA HIS A 19 10.74 7.88 13.66
C HIS A 19 11.90 8.76 13.18
N GLU A 20 13.02 8.78 13.88
CA GLU A 20 14.21 9.56 13.51
C GLU A 20 15.14 8.78 12.56
N LEU A 21 14.89 7.50 12.35
CA LEU A 21 15.77 6.63 11.58
C LEU A 21 15.92 7.04 10.11
N GLU A 22 14.88 7.59 9.47
CA GLU A 22 14.97 8.06 8.09
C GLU A 22 15.96 9.23 7.89
N GLU A 23 16.24 9.99 8.93
CA GLU A 23 17.22 11.08 8.89
C GLU A 23 18.66 10.56 9.03
N LEU A 24 18.83 9.38 9.60
CA LEU A 24 20.13 8.81 9.97
C LEU A 24 20.62 7.72 9.00
N THR A 25 19.68 7.03 8.32
CA THR A 25 19.99 5.92 7.42
C THR A 25 19.03 5.86 6.23
N SER A 26 19.21 4.88 5.34
CA SER A 26 18.29 4.68 4.20
C SER A 26 16.93 4.16 4.66
N ALA A 27 15.86 4.43 3.90
CA ALA A 27 14.52 3.93 4.18
C ALA A 27 14.49 2.39 4.35
N ALA A 28 15.22 1.65 3.52
CA ALA A 28 15.29 0.20 3.63
C ALA A 28 15.96 -0.25 4.94
N ALA A 29 17.07 0.37 5.35
CA ALA A 29 17.74 0.08 6.60
C ALA A 29 16.90 0.50 7.81
N ALA A 30 16.18 1.62 7.72
CA ALA A 30 15.27 2.07 8.78
C ALA A 30 14.12 1.07 9.02
N VAL A 31 13.53 0.50 7.96
CA VAL A 31 12.51 -0.56 8.04
C VAL A 31 13.05 -1.79 8.77
N GLU A 32 14.25 -2.23 8.38
CA GLU A 32 14.90 -3.41 8.98
C GLU A 32 15.17 -3.19 10.46
N LEU A 33 15.85 -2.09 10.82
CA LEU A 33 16.19 -1.74 12.20
C LEU A 33 14.96 -1.66 13.11
N ARG A 34 13.87 -1.06 12.63
CA ARG A 34 12.60 -1.02 13.38
C ARG A 34 12.04 -2.40 13.64
N ARG A 35 11.99 -3.24 12.60
CA ARG A 35 11.46 -4.60 12.70
C ARG A 35 12.28 -5.42 13.70
N GLU A 36 13.61 -5.38 13.60
CA GLU A 36 14.51 -6.08 14.50
C GLU A 36 14.41 -5.59 15.94
N THR A 37 14.33 -4.27 16.15
CA THR A 37 14.16 -3.68 17.48
C THR A 37 12.84 -4.15 18.10
N ILE A 38 11.72 -4.05 17.39
CA ILE A 38 10.41 -4.48 17.88
C ILE A 38 10.40 -5.99 18.16
N ALA A 39 10.96 -6.80 17.28
CA ALA A 39 11.08 -8.25 17.48
C ALA A 39 11.88 -8.58 18.75
N THR A 40 12.98 -7.87 18.99
CA THR A 40 13.83 -8.06 20.15
C THR A 40 13.12 -7.62 21.45
N GLU A 41 12.50 -6.47 21.46
CA GLU A 41 11.81 -5.92 22.64
C GLU A 41 10.58 -6.73 23.04
N THR A 42 9.85 -7.25 22.05
CA THR A 42 8.59 -7.99 22.29
C THR A 42 8.79 -9.50 22.40
N GLY A 43 9.92 -10.03 21.94
CA GLY A 43 10.15 -11.46 21.80
C GLY A 43 9.30 -12.14 20.71
N VAL A 44 8.69 -11.37 19.82
CA VAL A 44 7.84 -11.86 18.73
C VAL A 44 8.61 -11.92 17.43
N ALA A 45 8.62 -13.07 16.75
CA ALA A 45 9.19 -13.19 15.42
C ALA A 45 8.35 -12.42 14.39
N LEU A 46 8.98 -11.51 13.66
CA LEU A 46 8.33 -10.68 12.63
C LEU A 46 8.75 -11.06 11.19
N ASP A 47 9.12 -12.31 10.97
CA ASP A 47 9.58 -12.83 9.67
C ASP A 47 8.47 -12.71 8.59
N ALA A 48 7.22 -12.87 8.99
CA ALA A 48 6.06 -12.73 8.11
C ALA A 48 5.79 -11.28 7.66
N VAL A 49 6.44 -10.30 8.29
CA VAL A 49 6.33 -8.86 8.00
C VAL A 49 7.54 -8.36 7.20
N ALA A 50 8.38 -9.27 6.70
CA ALA A 50 9.56 -8.94 5.90
C ALA A 50 9.18 -8.16 4.62
N PRO A 51 10.07 -7.30 4.08
CA PRO A 51 9.78 -6.54 2.86
C PRO A 51 9.49 -7.49 1.69
N MET A 52 8.28 -7.41 1.12
CA MET A 52 7.80 -8.24 0.03
C MET A 52 8.01 -7.55 -1.33
N GLY A 53 9.24 -7.09 -1.61
CA GLY A 53 9.60 -6.53 -2.91
C GLY A 53 9.00 -5.15 -3.23
N PHE A 54 8.55 -4.38 -2.23
CA PHE A 54 8.12 -3.00 -2.41
C PHE A 54 9.29 -2.02 -2.16
N ASP A 55 9.21 -0.85 -2.77
CA ASP A 55 10.17 0.23 -2.53
C ASP A 55 9.86 0.92 -1.19
N ALA A 56 10.74 0.72 -0.21
CA ALA A 56 10.59 1.31 1.11
C ALA A 56 10.59 2.84 1.06
N ALA A 57 11.39 3.46 0.18
CA ALA A 57 11.45 4.91 0.07
C ALA A 57 10.13 5.51 -0.46
N ALA A 58 9.47 4.82 -1.39
CA ALA A 58 8.15 5.23 -1.88
C ALA A 58 7.05 5.03 -0.81
N ALA A 59 7.15 3.98 0.00
CA ALA A 59 6.17 3.67 1.03
C ALA A 59 6.25 4.62 2.24
N THR A 60 7.44 5.06 2.65
CA THR A 60 7.63 5.99 3.79
C THR A 60 6.98 7.35 3.55
N ALA A 61 6.71 7.74 2.30
CA ALA A 61 5.94 8.94 2.00
C ALA A 61 4.49 8.89 2.51
N ASN A 62 3.95 7.70 2.74
CA ASN A 62 2.56 7.49 3.14
C ASN A 62 2.39 6.77 4.48
N ILE A 63 3.43 6.14 5.00
CA ILE A 63 3.38 5.31 6.21
C ILE A 63 4.55 5.67 7.11
N GLU A 64 4.26 6.27 8.26
CA GLU A 64 5.26 6.54 9.30
C GLU A 64 5.68 5.25 10.00
N ASN A 65 6.95 5.20 10.45
CA ASN A 65 7.51 4.07 11.18
C ASN A 65 7.31 2.71 10.46
N LEU A 66 7.46 2.70 9.15
CA LEU A 66 7.33 1.49 8.33
C LEU A 66 8.24 0.35 8.85
N ILE A 67 7.70 -0.83 9.07
CA ILE A 67 8.42 -2.04 9.53
C ILE A 67 8.43 -3.17 8.49
N GLY A 68 7.63 -3.05 7.43
CA GLY A 68 7.52 -4.08 6.39
C GLY A 68 6.17 -4.06 5.69
N ALA A 69 5.79 -5.20 5.11
CA ALA A 69 4.53 -5.40 4.42
C ALA A 69 3.92 -6.76 4.77
N VAL A 70 2.63 -6.88 4.59
CA VAL A 70 1.92 -8.16 4.67
C VAL A 70 1.34 -8.51 3.30
N GLY A 71 1.45 -9.78 2.89
CA GLY A 71 0.82 -10.29 1.69
C GLY A 71 -0.70 -10.40 1.89
N MET A 72 -1.47 -9.85 0.96
CA MET A 72 -2.92 -10.02 0.94
C MET A 72 -3.33 -10.77 -0.33
N PRO A 73 -4.17 -11.83 -0.23
CA PRO A 73 -4.66 -12.54 -1.41
C PRO A 73 -5.38 -11.60 -2.38
N LEU A 74 -5.05 -11.73 -3.67
CA LEU A 74 -5.65 -10.93 -4.73
C LEU A 74 -6.47 -11.86 -5.64
N GLY A 75 -7.79 -11.66 -5.64
CA GLY A 75 -8.70 -12.29 -6.56
C GLY A 75 -9.14 -11.36 -7.68
N VAL A 76 -9.86 -11.88 -8.65
CA VAL A 76 -10.40 -11.09 -9.76
C VAL A 76 -11.84 -11.43 -10.04
N ALA A 77 -12.68 -10.43 -10.26
CA ALA A 77 -14.05 -10.58 -10.72
C ALA A 77 -14.23 -9.94 -12.12
N GLY A 78 -15.26 -10.31 -12.83
CA GLY A 78 -15.56 -9.81 -14.17
C GLY A 78 -15.51 -10.88 -15.26
N PRO A 79 -15.45 -10.50 -16.56
CA PRO A 79 -15.42 -9.12 -17.03
C PRO A 79 -16.74 -8.36 -16.79
N LEU A 80 -16.65 -7.04 -16.56
CA LEU A 80 -17.77 -6.13 -16.39
C LEU A 80 -17.74 -5.09 -17.52
N PRO A 81 -18.73 -5.00 -18.41
CA PRO A 81 -18.82 -3.93 -19.39
C PRO A 81 -19.08 -2.59 -18.68
N VAL A 82 -18.24 -1.60 -18.95
CA VAL A 82 -18.33 -0.24 -18.42
C VAL A 82 -18.42 0.72 -19.59
N HIS A 83 -19.46 1.54 -19.61
CA HIS A 83 -19.74 2.56 -20.63
C HIS A 83 -19.61 3.95 -20.01
N GLY A 84 -18.69 4.76 -20.51
CA GLY A 84 -18.46 6.10 -20.02
C GLY A 84 -17.52 6.90 -20.91
N GLU A 85 -17.35 8.19 -20.61
CA GLU A 85 -16.50 9.08 -21.41
C GLU A 85 -15.00 8.69 -21.35
N ALA A 86 -14.55 8.17 -20.23
CA ALA A 86 -13.15 7.80 -20.02
C ALA A 86 -12.84 6.35 -20.39
N ILE A 87 -13.87 5.48 -20.46
CA ILE A 87 -13.73 4.05 -20.72
C ILE A 87 -15.03 3.51 -21.34
N ASP A 88 -14.91 2.69 -22.37
CA ASP A 88 -16.04 1.99 -23.00
C ASP A 88 -15.59 0.57 -23.40
N GLU A 89 -15.34 -0.25 -22.39
CA GLU A 89 -14.85 -1.62 -22.57
C GLU A 89 -15.20 -2.55 -21.40
N ALA A 90 -14.93 -3.84 -21.56
CA ALA A 90 -15.10 -4.82 -20.49
C ALA A 90 -13.82 -4.86 -19.61
N VAL A 91 -13.99 -4.60 -18.31
CA VAL A 91 -12.90 -4.54 -17.35
C VAL A 91 -12.93 -5.72 -16.37
N TYR A 92 -11.77 -6.10 -15.88
CA TYR A 92 -11.62 -6.98 -14.73
C TYR A 92 -11.39 -6.16 -13.46
N LEU A 93 -11.99 -6.61 -12.35
CA LEU A 93 -11.95 -5.95 -11.05
C LEU A 93 -11.00 -6.73 -10.12
N PRO A 94 -9.78 -6.24 -9.85
CA PRO A 94 -8.89 -6.84 -8.86
C PRO A 94 -9.41 -6.52 -7.44
N LEU A 95 -9.48 -7.55 -6.59
CA LEU A 95 -10.01 -7.45 -5.22
C LEU A 95 -9.03 -8.07 -4.25
N ALA A 96 -8.34 -7.23 -3.47
CA ALA A 96 -7.50 -7.67 -2.37
C ALA A 96 -8.37 -7.89 -1.12
N THR A 97 -8.45 -9.14 -0.64
CA THR A 97 -9.34 -9.49 0.47
C THR A 97 -8.92 -10.78 1.15
N THR A 98 -9.24 -10.88 2.43
CA THR A 98 -9.22 -12.13 3.22
C THR A 98 -10.62 -12.65 3.50
N GLU A 99 -11.66 -11.96 3.02
CA GLU A 99 -13.05 -12.38 3.20
C GLU A 99 -13.40 -13.52 2.23
N GLY A 100 -13.86 -14.63 2.76
CA GLY A 100 -14.39 -15.74 1.96
C GLY A 100 -15.65 -15.31 1.21
N ALA A 101 -15.82 -15.79 -0.03
CA ALA A 101 -16.95 -15.54 -0.91
C ALA A 101 -17.08 -14.09 -1.45
N LEU A 102 -16.29 -13.10 -1.02
CA LEU A 102 -16.38 -11.74 -1.55
C LEU A 102 -16.22 -11.72 -3.07
N VAL A 103 -15.13 -12.28 -3.58
CA VAL A 103 -14.85 -12.32 -5.03
C VAL A 103 -15.96 -13.05 -5.79
N ALA A 104 -16.47 -14.17 -5.26
CA ALA A 104 -17.57 -14.91 -5.86
C ALA A 104 -18.88 -14.10 -5.85
N SER A 105 -19.15 -13.34 -4.80
CA SER A 105 -20.32 -12.47 -4.69
C SER A 105 -20.27 -11.32 -5.70
N VAL A 106 -19.12 -10.62 -5.78
CA VAL A 106 -18.90 -9.55 -6.77
C VAL A 106 -19.01 -10.11 -8.19
N ASN A 107 -18.46 -11.28 -8.46
CA ASN A 107 -18.50 -11.92 -9.78
C ASN A 107 -19.93 -12.29 -10.20
N ARG A 108 -20.77 -12.74 -9.27
CA ARG A 108 -22.21 -12.98 -9.53
C ARG A 108 -22.92 -11.67 -9.87
N GLY A 109 -22.67 -10.57 -9.12
CA GLY A 109 -23.20 -9.25 -9.41
C GLY A 109 -22.76 -8.75 -10.78
N ALA A 110 -21.48 -8.85 -11.11
CA ALA A 110 -20.92 -8.49 -12.40
C ALA A 110 -21.57 -9.26 -13.57
N SER A 111 -21.89 -10.54 -13.34
CA SER A 111 -22.57 -11.40 -14.35
C SER A 111 -23.99 -10.92 -14.61
N VAL A 112 -24.73 -10.51 -13.59
CA VAL A 112 -26.09 -9.93 -13.74
C VAL A 112 -26.05 -8.61 -14.47
N ILE A 113 -25.13 -7.71 -14.07
CA ILE A 113 -24.95 -6.40 -14.71
C ILE A 113 -24.56 -6.57 -16.19
N ARG A 114 -23.66 -7.49 -16.49
CA ARG A 114 -23.27 -7.83 -17.87
C ARG A 114 -24.47 -8.31 -18.70
N ALA A 115 -25.32 -9.17 -18.15
CA ALA A 115 -26.53 -9.62 -18.81
C ALA A 115 -27.54 -8.50 -19.07
N ALA A 116 -27.54 -7.44 -18.24
CA ALA A 116 -28.35 -6.24 -18.39
C ALA A 116 -27.73 -5.18 -19.32
N GLY A 117 -26.58 -5.46 -19.93
CA GLY A 117 -25.92 -4.54 -20.87
C GLY A 117 -24.77 -3.72 -20.30
N GLY A 118 -24.33 -3.99 -19.06
CA GLY A 118 -23.20 -3.30 -18.44
C GLY A 118 -23.60 -2.16 -17.49
N VAL A 119 -22.64 -1.36 -17.10
CA VAL A 119 -22.80 -0.20 -16.20
C VAL A 119 -22.38 1.08 -16.90
N HIS A 120 -23.12 2.17 -16.67
CA HIS A 120 -22.73 3.51 -17.11
C HIS A 120 -22.01 4.24 -15.98
N ALA A 121 -20.81 4.78 -16.26
CA ALA A 121 -19.98 5.50 -15.31
C ALA A 121 -19.67 6.92 -15.80
N THR A 122 -19.90 7.92 -14.94
CA THR A 122 -19.57 9.31 -15.20
C THR A 122 -18.76 9.88 -14.06
N ILE A 123 -17.66 10.59 -14.38
CA ILE A 123 -16.83 11.26 -13.37
C ILE A 123 -17.33 12.71 -13.28
N THR A 124 -18.03 13.03 -12.19
CA THR A 124 -18.57 14.39 -11.94
C THR A 124 -17.62 15.30 -11.17
N GLY A 125 -16.46 14.80 -10.75
CA GLY A 125 -15.40 15.50 -10.05
C GLY A 125 -14.53 14.53 -9.27
N ALA A 126 -13.22 14.80 -9.22
CA ALA A 126 -12.32 14.07 -8.34
C ALA A 126 -12.47 14.61 -6.92
N CYS A 127 -12.93 13.78 -5.98
CA CYS A 127 -12.90 14.14 -4.56
C CYS A 127 -11.44 14.08 -4.07
N GLY A 128 -10.83 15.27 -3.91
CA GLY A 128 -9.83 15.50 -2.89
C GLY A 128 -8.37 15.16 -3.16
N ILE A 129 -7.77 15.55 -4.29
CA ILE A 129 -6.36 15.94 -4.28
C ILE A 129 -6.27 17.28 -5.06
N PRO A 130 -5.87 18.39 -4.42
CA PRO A 130 -5.57 19.61 -5.16
C PRO A 130 -4.37 19.31 -6.08
N THR A 131 -4.58 19.29 -7.39
CA THR A 131 -3.47 19.41 -8.32
C THR A 131 -2.76 20.72 -8.04
N PRO A 132 -1.43 20.74 -7.85
CA PRO A 132 -0.71 22.01 -7.74
C PRO A 132 -0.96 22.80 -9.03
N SER A 133 -1.59 23.96 -8.88
CA SER A 133 -1.78 24.92 -9.94
C SER A 133 -0.42 25.23 -10.56
N SER A 134 -0.26 24.92 -11.83
CA SER A 134 0.86 25.40 -12.63
C SER A 134 0.72 26.92 -12.72
N ALA A 135 1.45 27.65 -11.86
CA ALA A 135 1.58 29.09 -11.97
C ALA A 135 2.26 29.41 -13.31
N PRO A 136 1.72 30.36 -14.09
CA PRO A 136 2.37 30.77 -15.33
C PRO A 136 3.69 31.50 -14.97
N HIS A 137 4.79 31.01 -15.54
CA HIS A 137 6.05 31.72 -15.52
C HIS A 137 5.90 33.00 -16.36
N HIS A 138 6.00 34.16 -15.69
CA HIS A 138 6.30 35.44 -16.29
C HIS A 138 7.81 35.67 -16.32
#